data_150ccd247e9cac41b2719cbdf1b50a3d
#
_entry.id   150ccd247e9cac41b2719cbdf1b50a3d
#
_cell.length_a   1.000
_cell.length_b   1.000
_cell.length_c   1.000
_cell.angle_alpha   90.00
_cell.angle_beta   90.00
_cell.angle_gamma   90.00
#
_symmetry.space_group_name_H-M   'P 1'
#
loop_
_entity.id
_entity.type
_entity.pdbx_description
1 polymer ?
#
loop_
_entity_poly.entity_id
_entity_poly.type
_entity_poly.pdbx_seq_one_letter_code
_entity_poly.pdbx_strand_id
1 'polypeptide(L)'
;MQLQKALALSIDGHAPRISGMRVDGERERIEDNPPGGHFFPFELRSTGSRIVAFDAGSRTLIDPAHPYVATIDGLSVSEWIDVAQSIVVAGSPQLRWRRGARQLANIGFLRIELGRPATGTASVQFENEDRTSQSERTIDLVGASVAARERYPFAEDAAARVPEDIAYFRLRRMESDEDYIAGFAAWIQENRSAQGAIVDIRDNGGGSRLPLLTLLPHVLGADEDPIVVN
;
A
#
# COMPACT_ATOMS: atom_id res chain seq x y z
N MET A 1 14.55 15.84 -2.44
CA MET A 1 14.92 14.70 -1.55
C MET A 1 15.07 15.08 -0.09
N GLN A 2 15.97 16.02 0.29
CA GLN A 2 16.15 16.40 1.71
C GLN A 2 14.85 16.85 2.38
N LEU A 3 14.01 17.61 1.66
CA LEU A 3 12.72 18.05 2.17
C LEU A 3 11.73 16.88 2.41
N GLN A 4 11.70 15.86 1.52
CA GLN A 4 10.86 14.67 1.72
C GLN A 4 11.32 13.85 2.94
N LYS A 5 12.65 13.75 3.15
CA LYS A 5 13.21 13.12 4.37
C LYS A 5 12.83 13.90 5.63
N ALA A 6 12.90 15.22 5.58
CA ALA A 6 12.49 16.08 6.68
C ALA A 6 10.99 15.93 7.01
N LEU A 7 10.13 15.83 5.97
CA LEU A 7 8.71 15.56 6.15
C LEU A 7 8.44 14.15 6.70
N ALA A 8 9.22 13.15 6.29
CA ALA A 8 9.11 11.79 6.81
C ALA A 8 9.49 11.68 8.29
N LEU A 9 10.34 12.58 8.78
CA LEU A 9 10.70 12.69 10.20
C LEU A 9 9.62 13.42 11.02
N SER A 10 8.71 14.17 10.39
CA SER A 10 7.55 14.70 11.09
C SER A 10 6.69 13.53 11.57
N ILE A 11 6.25 13.56 12.82
CA ILE A 11 5.43 12.49 13.42
C ILE A 11 4.00 12.51 12.83
N ASP A 12 3.69 13.46 11.96
CA ASP A 12 2.39 13.61 11.33
C ASP A 12 2.22 12.62 10.17
N GLY A 13 1.42 11.59 10.39
CA GLY A 13 1.04 10.61 9.37
C GLY A 13 0.29 11.20 8.16
N HIS A 14 -0.13 12.47 8.24
CA HIS A 14 -0.78 13.23 7.19
C HIS A 14 0.20 14.12 6.42
N ALA A 15 1.51 14.09 6.74
CA ALA A 15 2.51 14.89 6.05
C ALA A 15 2.39 14.71 4.53
N PRO A 16 2.15 15.78 3.76
CA PRO A 16 1.87 15.67 2.35
C PRO A 16 3.11 15.19 1.59
N ARG A 17 2.89 14.41 0.54
CA ARG A 17 3.91 14.21 -0.48
C ARG A 17 4.16 15.55 -1.17
N ILE A 18 5.41 15.88 -1.40
CA ILE A 18 5.75 17.01 -2.25
C ILE A 18 5.42 16.61 -3.69
N SER A 19 4.27 17.06 -4.18
CA SER A 19 3.80 16.77 -5.54
C SER A 19 4.07 17.91 -6.54
N GLY A 20 4.64 19.02 -6.06
CA GLY A 20 4.98 20.16 -6.86
C GLY A 20 5.42 21.34 -6.00
N MET A 21 6.22 22.24 -6.53
CA MET A 21 6.59 23.51 -5.93
C MET A 21 6.00 24.65 -6.76
N ARG A 22 5.64 25.76 -6.13
CA ARG A 22 5.42 27.02 -6.85
C ARG A 22 6.75 27.73 -6.97
N VAL A 23 7.20 27.91 -8.19
CA VAL A 23 8.33 28.77 -8.51
C VAL A 23 7.76 29.94 -9.31
N ASP A 24 8.01 31.15 -8.84
CA ASP A 24 7.55 32.41 -9.50
C ASP A 24 6.03 32.47 -9.83
N GLY A 25 5.20 31.83 -8.98
CA GLY A 25 3.74 31.82 -9.14
C GLY A 25 3.21 30.73 -10.08
N GLU A 26 4.03 30.09 -10.84
CA GLU A 26 3.67 28.91 -11.63
C GLU A 26 3.86 27.60 -10.84
N ARG A 27 2.94 26.66 -11.07
CA ARG A 27 2.99 25.34 -10.43
C ARG A 27 3.90 24.43 -11.26
N GLU A 28 5.19 24.42 -10.97
CA GLU A 28 6.05 23.35 -11.45
C GLU A 28 5.64 22.02 -10.79
N ARG A 29 5.18 21.09 -11.60
CA ARG A 29 5.11 19.71 -11.14
C ARG A 29 6.54 19.21 -10.99
N ILE A 30 6.89 18.80 -9.78
CA ILE A 30 8.04 17.91 -9.62
C ILE A 30 7.66 16.69 -10.45
N GLU A 31 8.42 16.44 -11.51
CA GLU A 31 8.18 15.31 -12.39
C GLU A 31 7.94 14.05 -11.54
N ASP A 32 6.88 13.32 -11.86
CA ASP A 32 6.53 12.04 -11.20
C ASP A 32 7.61 10.95 -11.41
N ASN A 33 8.76 11.36 -11.91
CA ASN A 33 9.90 10.52 -12.23
C ASN A 33 11.04 10.84 -11.26
N PRO A 34 11.06 10.23 -10.06
CA PRO A 34 12.17 10.43 -9.14
C PRO A 34 13.48 10.03 -9.83
N PRO A 35 14.61 10.68 -9.46
CA PRO A 35 15.91 10.31 -9.97
C PRO A 35 16.10 8.80 -9.89
N GLY A 36 16.65 8.19 -10.94
CA GLY A 36 16.88 6.75 -10.96
C GLY A 36 15.87 5.92 -11.71
N GLY A 37 14.71 6.42 -12.08
CA GLY A 37 13.66 5.91 -12.98
C GLY A 37 13.57 4.42 -13.33
N HIS A 38 14.15 3.54 -12.54
CA HIS A 38 14.22 2.10 -12.73
C HIS A 38 13.33 1.38 -11.72
N PHE A 39 12.28 0.73 -12.21
CA PHE A 39 11.27 0.06 -11.42
C PHE A 39 11.26 -1.44 -11.70
N PHE A 40 10.86 -2.22 -10.71
CA PHE A 40 10.49 -3.61 -11.01
C PHE A 40 9.26 -3.66 -11.91
N PRO A 41 9.20 -4.60 -12.88
CA PRO A 41 8.05 -4.80 -13.75
C PRO A 41 6.87 -5.52 -13.06
N PHE A 42 7.01 -5.85 -11.79
CA PHE A 42 6.05 -6.58 -10.97
C PHE A 42 5.82 -5.84 -9.63
N GLU A 43 4.80 -6.25 -8.91
CA GLU A 43 4.50 -5.71 -7.59
C GLU A 43 5.23 -6.46 -6.48
N LEU A 44 5.62 -5.69 -5.46
CA LEU A 44 6.18 -6.17 -4.21
C LEU A 44 5.21 -5.88 -3.07
N ARG A 45 4.81 -6.91 -2.35
CA ARG A 45 3.84 -6.81 -1.26
C ARG A 45 4.35 -7.47 0.01
N SER A 46 4.05 -6.84 1.12
CA SER A 46 4.31 -7.44 2.43
C SER A 46 3.26 -8.48 2.77
N THR A 47 3.70 -9.65 3.22
CA THR A 47 2.89 -10.66 3.87
C THR A 47 3.51 -10.96 5.24
N GLY A 48 2.92 -10.41 6.31
CA GLY A 48 3.58 -10.38 7.62
C GLY A 48 4.91 -9.65 7.58
N SER A 49 5.99 -10.33 7.95
CA SER A 49 7.37 -9.81 7.91
C SER A 49 8.14 -10.13 6.63
N ARG A 50 7.50 -10.74 5.63
CA ARG A 50 8.15 -11.14 4.37
C ARG A 50 7.59 -10.37 3.18
N ILE A 51 8.29 -10.39 2.07
CA ILE A 51 7.88 -9.76 0.82
C ILE A 51 7.66 -10.82 -0.24
N VAL A 52 6.54 -10.71 -0.93
CA VAL A 52 6.23 -11.51 -2.12
C VAL A 52 6.31 -10.64 -3.37
N ALA A 53 6.72 -11.23 -4.49
CA ALA A 53 6.71 -10.60 -5.80
C ALA A 53 5.65 -11.30 -6.68
N PHE A 54 4.80 -10.50 -7.33
CA PHE A 54 3.77 -11.06 -8.21
C PHE A 54 3.51 -10.15 -9.41
N ASP A 55 3.12 -10.76 -10.50
CA ASP A 55 2.65 -10.07 -11.69
C ASP A 55 1.22 -9.55 -11.46
N ALA A 56 1.04 -8.25 -11.58
CA ALA A 56 -0.25 -7.60 -11.30
C ALA A 56 -1.34 -8.00 -12.31
N GLY A 57 -0.97 -8.24 -13.58
CA GLY A 57 -1.92 -8.58 -14.64
C GLY A 57 -2.43 -10.02 -14.53
N SER A 58 -1.52 -10.97 -14.38
CA SER A 58 -1.85 -12.41 -14.25
C SER A 58 -2.23 -12.81 -12.83
N ARG A 59 -1.90 -11.99 -11.82
CA ARG A 59 -2.07 -12.28 -10.37
C ARG A 59 -1.32 -13.53 -9.91
N THR A 60 -0.22 -13.85 -10.58
CA THR A 60 0.63 -14.99 -10.26
C THR A 60 1.92 -14.56 -9.58
N LEU A 61 2.45 -15.40 -8.71
CA LEU A 61 3.76 -15.17 -8.12
C LEU A 61 4.83 -15.23 -9.20
N ILE A 62 5.85 -14.38 -9.10
CA ILE A 62 6.99 -14.36 -10.02
C ILE A 62 7.78 -15.68 -9.94
N ASP A 63 7.89 -16.24 -8.74
CA ASP A 63 8.44 -17.57 -8.51
C ASP A 63 7.53 -18.34 -7.54
N PRO A 64 6.61 -19.19 -8.04
CA PRO A 64 5.70 -19.94 -7.17
C PRO A 64 6.39 -20.94 -6.23
N ALA A 65 7.57 -21.48 -6.62
CA ALA A 65 8.33 -22.40 -5.79
C ALA A 65 9.11 -21.66 -4.68
N HIS A 66 9.47 -20.40 -4.94
CA HIS A 66 10.22 -19.54 -4.04
C HIS A 66 9.49 -18.18 -3.93
N PRO A 67 8.34 -18.13 -3.23
CA PRO A 67 7.43 -16.98 -3.29
C PRO A 67 7.96 -15.71 -2.62
N TYR A 68 8.99 -15.81 -1.80
CA TYR A 68 9.47 -14.71 -0.99
C TYR A 68 10.77 -14.12 -1.51
N VAL A 69 10.86 -12.81 -1.59
CA VAL A 69 12.08 -12.08 -1.90
C VAL A 69 12.98 -12.07 -0.67
N ALA A 70 14.16 -12.65 -0.78
CA ALA A 70 15.17 -12.71 0.27
C ALA A 70 16.16 -11.54 0.17
N THR A 71 16.78 -11.36 -1.01
CA THR A 71 17.74 -10.28 -1.25
C THR A 71 17.47 -9.59 -2.59
N ILE A 72 17.92 -8.34 -2.68
CA ILE A 72 18.01 -7.58 -3.92
C ILE A 72 19.43 -7.02 -3.98
N ASP A 73 20.15 -7.25 -5.08
CA ASP A 73 21.54 -6.82 -5.27
C ASP A 73 22.47 -7.17 -4.09
N GLY A 74 22.24 -8.34 -3.50
CA GLY A 74 23.04 -8.86 -2.38
C GLY A 74 22.71 -8.25 -1.00
N LEU A 75 21.78 -7.28 -0.91
CA LEU A 75 21.25 -6.80 0.36
C LEU A 75 19.95 -7.50 0.70
N SER A 76 19.71 -7.76 1.98
CA SER A 76 18.43 -8.28 2.44
C SER A 76 17.29 -7.32 2.16
N VAL A 77 16.09 -7.86 1.97
CA VAL A 77 14.87 -7.04 1.82
C VAL A 77 14.66 -6.10 3.00
N SER A 78 15.02 -6.51 4.23
CA SER A 78 14.91 -5.65 5.40
C SER A 78 15.81 -4.42 5.32
N GLU A 79 17.06 -4.57 4.87
CA GLU A 79 17.98 -3.45 4.67
C GLU A 79 17.43 -2.46 3.64
N TRP A 80 16.86 -2.96 2.53
CA TRP A 80 16.21 -2.12 1.53
C TRP A 80 14.98 -1.39 2.10
N ILE A 81 14.18 -2.08 2.91
CA ILE A 81 13.01 -1.44 3.55
C ILE A 81 13.44 -0.36 4.54
N ASP A 82 14.53 -0.55 5.27
CA ASP A 82 15.06 0.47 6.17
C ASP A 82 15.46 1.75 5.41
N VAL A 83 16.11 1.59 4.25
CA VAL A 83 16.35 2.73 3.34
C VAL A 83 15.05 3.37 2.89
N ALA A 84 14.09 2.56 2.43
CA ALA A 84 12.80 3.04 1.96
C ALA A 84 12.00 3.75 3.07
N GLN A 85 12.11 3.30 4.33
CA GLN A 85 11.45 3.92 5.47
C GLN A 85 11.97 5.34 5.78
N SER A 86 13.18 5.68 5.34
CA SER A 86 13.70 7.05 5.51
C SER A 86 12.91 8.12 4.78
N ILE A 87 12.10 7.72 3.79
CA ILE A 87 11.25 8.60 2.96
C ILE A 87 9.75 8.34 3.15
N VAL A 88 9.40 7.38 3.99
CA VAL A 88 8.01 7.00 4.28
C VAL A 88 7.52 7.78 5.50
N VAL A 89 6.36 8.39 5.36
CA VAL A 89 5.70 9.13 6.44
C VAL A 89 5.49 8.25 7.67
N ALA A 90 5.61 8.82 8.87
CA ALA A 90 5.43 8.17 10.16
C ALA A 90 4.12 7.37 10.26
N GLY A 91 4.09 6.38 11.14
CA GLY A 91 2.95 5.50 11.36
C GLY A 91 3.34 4.31 12.23
N SER A 92 2.43 3.37 12.43
CA SER A 92 2.75 2.14 13.15
C SER A 92 3.89 1.37 12.44
N PRO A 93 4.65 0.54 13.15
CA PRO A 93 5.72 -0.28 12.54
C PRO A 93 5.21 -1.09 11.33
N GLN A 94 3.99 -1.65 11.42
CA GLN A 94 3.36 -2.41 10.34
C GLN A 94 3.05 -1.53 9.11
N LEU A 95 2.56 -0.31 9.33
CA LEU A 95 2.28 0.63 8.25
C LEU A 95 3.58 1.09 7.58
N ARG A 96 4.61 1.38 8.34
CA ARG A 96 5.94 1.76 7.82
C ARG A 96 6.54 0.61 7.01
N TRP A 97 6.48 -0.61 7.52
CA TRP A 97 6.92 -1.82 6.80
C TRP A 97 6.19 -1.98 5.46
N ARG A 98 4.86 -1.93 5.49
CA ARG A 98 4.02 -2.02 4.29
C ARG A 98 4.31 -0.91 3.28
N ARG A 99 4.49 0.33 3.74
CA ARG A 99 4.84 1.46 2.88
C ARG A 99 6.26 1.32 2.32
N GLY A 100 7.22 0.88 3.13
CA GLY A 100 8.58 0.58 2.71
C GLY A 100 8.61 -0.50 1.62
N ALA A 101 7.87 -1.58 1.80
CA ALA A 101 7.74 -2.64 0.80
C ALA A 101 7.26 -2.12 -0.57
N ARG A 102 6.32 -1.17 -0.57
CA ARG A 102 5.86 -0.52 -1.82
C ARG A 102 6.94 0.34 -2.47
N GLN A 103 7.80 0.98 -1.68
CA GLN A 103 8.89 1.80 -2.23
C GLN A 103 9.97 0.96 -2.89
N LEU A 104 10.11 -0.34 -2.54
CA LEU A 104 11.04 -1.26 -3.20
C LEU A 104 10.79 -1.34 -4.71
N ALA A 105 9.56 -1.10 -5.16
CA ALA A 105 9.25 -1.06 -6.59
C ALA A 105 10.14 -0.07 -7.36
N ASN A 106 10.55 1.04 -6.74
CA ASN A 106 11.49 2.02 -7.32
C ASN A 106 12.90 1.76 -6.85
N ILE A 107 13.45 0.63 -7.21
CA ILE A 107 14.79 0.19 -6.77
C ILE A 107 15.90 1.13 -7.27
N GLY A 108 15.75 1.71 -8.45
CA GLY A 108 16.73 2.66 -9.00
C GLY A 108 16.92 3.85 -8.09
N PHE A 109 15.83 4.39 -7.56
CA PHE A 109 15.86 5.47 -6.59
C PHE A 109 16.54 5.06 -5.27
N LEU A 110 16.18 3.89 -4.72
CA LEU A 110 16.75 3.40 -3.48
C LEU A 110 18.25 3.11 -3.59
N ARG A 111 18.71 2.68 -4.77
CA ARG A 111 20.16 2.55 -5.09
C ARG A 111 20.89 3.87 -4.96
N ILE A 112 20.34 4.94 -5.53
CA ILE A 112 20.92 6.30 -5.41
C ILE A 112 21.02 6.72 -3.94
N GLU A 113 20.00 6.43 -3.14
CA GLU A 113 20.03 6.73 -1.71
C GLU A 113 21.15 5.99 -0.95
N LEU A 114 21.57 4.83 -1.43
CA LEU A 114 22.70 4.06 -0.93
C LEU A 114 24.03 4.44 -1.60
N GLY A 115 24.07 5.44 -2.49
CA GLY A 115 25.26 5.77 -3.27
C GLY A 115 25.63 4.71 -4.29
N ARG A 116 24.69 3.85 -4.70
CA ARG A 116 24.87 2.80 -5.73
C ARG A 116 24.42 3.31 -7.09
N PRO A 117 25.00 2.81 -8.19
CA PRO A 117 24.56 3.18 -9.53
C PRO A 117 23.13 2.65 -9.80
N ALA A 118 22.29 3.47 -10.42
CA ALA A 118 20.99 3.07 -10.93
C ALA A 118 21.18 2.37 -12.28
N THR A 119 21.28 1.04 -12.26
CA THR A 119 21.42 0.20 -13.47
C THR A 119 20.05 -0.31 -13.94
N GLY A 120 19.93 -0.68 -15.21
CA GLY A 120 18.70 -1.19 -15.81
C GLY A 120 18.34 -2.63 -15.43
N THR A 121 19.14 -3.30 -14.60
CA THR A 121 18.88 -4.66 -14.12
C THR A 121 19.04 -4.75 -12.61
N ALA A 122 18.41 -5.74 -11.98
CA ALA A 122 18.58 -6.08 -10.57
C ALA A 122 18.73 -7.59 -10.40
N SER A 123 19.66 -8.03 -9.54
CA SER A 123 19.69 -9.42 -9.06
C SER A 123 18.72 -9.57 -7.90
N VAL A 124 17.80 -10.52 -8.01
CA VAL A 124 16.79 -10.81 -6.98
C VAL A 124 16.91 -12.28 -6.59
N GLN A 125 17.14 -12.52 -5.31
CA GLN A 125 17.13 -13.86 -4.74
C GLN A 125 15.77 -14.11 -4.07
N PHE A 126 15.17 -15.21 -4.45
CA PHE A 126 13.90 -15.69 -3.90
C PHE A 126 14.14 -16.90 -2.99
N GLU A 127 13.31 -17.09 -1.99
CA GLU A 127 13.37 -18.23 -1.07
C GLU A 127 11.99 -18.88 -0.90
N ASN A 128 11.98 -20.18 -0.57
CA ASN A 128 10.77 -20.90 -0.23
C ASN A 128 10.32 -20.61 1.23
N GLU A 129 9.21 -21.23 1.66
CA GLU A 129 8.57 -20.96 2.96
C GLU A 129 9.52 -21.22 4.14
N ASP A 130 10.23 -22.33 4.13
CA ASP A 130 11.12 -22.79 5.19
C ASP A 130 12.58 -22.33 5.04
N ARG A 131 12.89 -21.54 3.99
CA ARG A 131 14.21 -21.00 3.66
C ARG A 131 15.28 -22.06 3.36
N THR A 132 14.85 -23.26 3.00
CA THR A 132 15.76 -24.36 2.68
C THR A 132 16.22 -24.36 1.23
N SER A 133 15.50 -23.65 0.36
CA SER A 133 15.78 -23.55 -1.07
C SER A 133 15.67 -22.10 -1.55
N GLN A 134 16.52 -21.75 -2.50
CA GLN A 134 16.60 -20.43 -3.08
C GLN A 134 16.70 -20.49 -4.60
N SER A 135 16.22 -19.46 -5.27
CA SER A 135 16.45 -19.20 -6.68
C SER A 135 16.94 -17.77 -6.89
N GLU A 136 17.77 -17.55 -7.88
CA GLU A 136 18.27 -16.21 -8.23
C GLU A 136 17.84 -15.87 -9.66
N ARG A 137 17.40 -14.63 -9.85
CA ARG A 137 16.98 -14.11 -11.16
C ARG A 137 17.56 -12.72 -11.39
N THR A 138 18.04 -12.49 -12.58
CA THR A 138 18.30 -11.13 -13.06
C THR A 138 17.02 -10.57 -13.66
N ILE A 139 16.58 -9.45 -13.15
CA ILE A 139 15.34 -8.77 -13.54
C ILE A 139 15.67 -7.52 -14.33
N ASP A 140 15.15 -7.41 -15.55
CA ASP A 140 15.20 -6.17 -16.31
C ASP A 140 14.24 -5.16 -15.70
N LEU A 141 14.76 -3.99 -15.34
CA LEU A 141 13.98 -2.91 -14.77
C LEU A 141 13.33 -2.06 -15.86
N VAL A 142 12.18 -1.50 -15.55
CA VAL A 142 11.37 -0.73 -16.50
C VAL A 142 11.26 0.74 -16.07
N GLY A 143 10.88 1.61 -17.00
CA GLY A 143 10.58 3.01 -16.71
C GLY A 143 9.26 3.17 -15.95
N ALA A 144 9.08 4.33 -15.31
CA ALA A 144 7.90 4.63 -14.48
C ALA A 144 6.56 4.50 -15.22
N SER A 145 6.53 4.75 -16.54
CA SER A 145 5.33 4.62 -17.37
C SER A 145 4.88 3.18 -17.60
N VAL A 146 5.79 2.22 -17.46
CA VAL A 146 5.56 0.78 -17.67
C VAL A 146 5.43 0.04 -16.34
N ALA A 147 5.93 0.64 -15.25
CA ALA A 147 5.87 0.01 -13.93
C ALA A 147 4.43 -0.32 -13.53
N ALA A 148 4.26 -1.51 -12.98
CA ALA A 148 2.97 -1.95 -12.45
C ALA A 148 2.45 -0.95 -11.41
N ARG A 149 1.27 -0.37 -11.66
CA ARG A 149 0.63 0.63 -10.80
C ARG A 149 -0.69 0.16 -10.23
N GLU A 150 -1.00 -1.11 -10.36
CA GLU A 150 -2.28 -1.61 -9.87
C GLU A 150 -2.40 -1.42 -8.35
N ARG A 151 -3.44 -0.69 -7.99
CA ARG A 151 -3.83 -0.48 -6.60
C ARG A 151 -4.81 -1.57 -6.19
N TYR A 152 -4.32 -2.67 -5.63
CA TYR A 152 -5.20 -3.73 -5.09
C TYR A 152 -5.99 -4.56 -6.10
N PRO A 153 -5.32 -5.36 -6.94
CA PRO A 153 -5.97 -6.25 -7.90
C PRO A 153 -6.90 -7.29 -7.25
N PHE A 154 -6.73 -7.55 -5.95
CA PHE A 154 -7.50 -8.58 -5.22
C PHE A 154 -8.80 -8.09 -4.59
N ALA A 155 -9.11 -6.81 -4.71
CA ALA A 155 -10.24 -6.23 -3.98
C ALA A 155 -11.61 -6.60 -4.56
N GLU A 156 -11.66 -6.88 -5.85
CA GLU A 156 -12.92 -7.22 -6.53
C GLU A 156 -13.39 -8.63 -6.18
N ASP A 157 -12.47 -9.55 -5.90
CA ASP A 157 -12.80 -10.93 -5.56
C ASP A 157 -13.16 -11.14 -4.08
N ALA A 158 -13.02 -10.10 -3.23
CA ALA A 158 -13.25 -10.24 -1.80
C ALA A 158 -14.72 -10.53 -1.47
N ALA A 159 -15.65 -9.88 -2.16
CA ALA A 159 -17.10 -10.10 -1.96
C ALA A 159 -17.51 -11.53 -2.32
N ALA A 160 -16.93 -12.10 -3.38
CA ALA A 160 -17.24 -13.47 -3.84
C ALA A 160 -16.79 -14.57 -2.84
N ARG A 161 -15.99 -14.23 -1.85
CA ARG A 161 -15.49 -15.17 -0.82
C ARG A 161 -16.21 -15.03 0.51
N VAL A 162 -17.16 -14.13 0.59
CA VAL A 162 -17.93 -13.88 1.83
C VAL A 162 -19.11 -14.84 1.83
N PRO A 163 -19.40 -15.55 2.93
CA PRO A 163 -20.60 -16.36 3.07
C PRO A 163 -21.88 -15.57 2.81
N GLU A 164 -22.92 -16.21 2.28
CA GLU A 164 -24.17 -15.54 1.88
C GLU A 164 -24.91 -14.88 3.05
N ASP A 165 -24.70 -15.36 4.27
CA ASP A 165 -25.30 -14.85 5.50
C ASP A 165 -24.51 -13.67 6.13
N ILE A 166 -23.37 -13.30 5.54
CA ILE A 166 -22.52 -12.18 5.96
C ILE A 166 -22.63 -11.04 4.95
N ALA A 167 -23.04 -9.88 5.40
CA ALA A 167 -23.07 -8.69 4.58
C ALA A 167 -21.66 -8.18 4.29
N TYR A 168 -21.38 -7.74 3.07
CA TYR A 168 -20.09 -7.17 2.70
C TYR A 168 -20.25 -5.80 2.05
N PHE A 169 -19.53 -4.81 2.58
CA PHE A 169 -19.44 -3.47 2.00
C PHE A 169 -18.00 -3.02 1.87
N ARG A 170 -17.63 -2.54 0.70
CA ARG A 170 -16.32 -1.94 0.50
C ARG A 170 -16.37 -0.42 0.61
N LEU A 171 -15.88 0.10 1.73
CA LEU A 171 -15.76 1.53 1.98
C LEU A 171 -14.44 2.05 1.41
N ARG A 172 -14.41 2.36 0.12
CA ARG A 172 -13.19 2.79 -0.60
C ARG A 172 -12.71 4.18 -0.20
N ARG A 173 -13.62 5.06 0.17
CA ARG A 173 -13.36 6.45 0.56
C ARG A 173 -14.29 6.85 1.69
N MET A 174 -13.86 7.83 2.45
CA MET A 174 -14.67 8.48 3.47
C MET A 174 -15.24 9.76 2.88
N GLU A 175 -16.26 9.64 2.04
CA GLU A 175 -16.88 10.76 1.33
C GLU A 175 -17.97 11.43 2.18
N SER A 176 -18.25 12.71 1.90
CA SER A 176 -19.34 13.48 2.53
C SER A 176 -20.50 13.74 1.57
N ASP A 177 -20.45 13.17 0.38
CA ASP A 177 -21.50 13.28 -0.61
C ASP A 177 -22.79 12.64 -0.10
N GLU A 178 -23.93 13.34 -0.29
CA GLU A 178 -25.22 12.91 0.25
C GLU A 178 -25.70 11.58 -0.35
N ASP A 179 -25.52 11.40 -1.66
CA ASP A 179 -25.93 10.17 -2.34
C ASP A 179 -25.09 8.98 -1.88
N TYR A 180 -23.79 9.22 -1.66
CA TYR A 180 -22.89 8.19 -1.13
C TYR A 180 -23.29 7.78 0.30
N ILE A 181 -23.60 8.73 1.18
CA ILE A 181 -24.05 8.46 2.56
C ILE A 181 -25.40 7.78 2.55
N ALA A 182 -26.35 8.24 1.71
CA ALA A 182 -27.67 7.60 1.57
C ALA A 182 -27.55 6.15 1.05
N GLY A 183 -26.70 5.90 0.07
CA GLY A 183 -26.43 4.54 -0.44
C GLY A 183 -25.83 3.62 0.62
N PHE A 184 -24.91 4.13 1.44
CA PHE A 184 -24.35 3.37 2.55
C PHE A 184 -25.38 3.08 3.65
N ALA A 185 -26.21 4.07 3.99
CA ALA A 185 -27.31 3.87 4.94
C ALA A 185 -28.35 2.85 4.43
N ALA A 186 -28.70 2.90 3.15
CA ALA A 186 -29.58 1.92 2.53
C ALA A 186 -29.01 0.51 2.63
N TRP A 187 -27.73 0.33 2.28
CA TRP A 187 -27.05 -0.95 2.42
C TRP A 187 -27.11 -1.49 3.86
N ILE A 188 -26.89 -0.65 4.87
CA ILE A 188 -27.01 -1.06 6.28
C ILE A 188 -28.44 -1.57 6.58
N GLN A 189 -29.46 -0.86 6.13
CA GLN A 189 -30.86 -1.24 6.37
C GLN A 189 -31.23 -2.55 5.67
N GLU A 190 -30.81 -2.74 4.43
CA GLU A 190 -31.06 -3.95 3.64
C GLU A 190 -30.41 -5.19 4.26
N ASN A 191 -29.30 -5.02 4.96
CA ASN A 191 -28.52 -6.10 5.54
C ASN A 191 -28.69 -6.27 7.06
N ARG A 192 -29.73 -5.66 7.66
CA ARG A 192 -29.95 -5.74 9.11
C ARG A 192 -30.21 -7.14 9.65
N SER A 193 -30.66 -8.05 8.80
CA SER A 193 -30.90 -9.46 9.16
C SER A 193 -29.70 -10.37 8.93
N ALA A 194 -28.60 -9.87 8.37
CA ALA A 194 -27.38 -10.66 8.20
C ALA A 194 -26.81 -11.07 9.56
N GLN A 195 -26.21 -12.24 9.64
CA GLN A 195 -25.58 -12.75 10.86
C GLN A 195 -24.34 -11.94 11.27
N GLY A 196 -23.75 -11.21 10.33
CA GLY A 196 -22.63 -10.32 10.55
C GLY A 196 -22.38 -9.42 9.36
N ALA A 197 -21.49 -8.44 9.53
CA ALA A 197 -21.11 -7.53 8.46
C ALA A 197 -19.60 -7.34 8.40
N ILE A 198 -19.08 -7.32 7.18
CA ILE A 198 -17.68 -6.96 6.89
C ILE A 198 -17.68 -5.60 6.19
N VAL A 199 -17.11 -4.60 6.84
CA VAL A 199 -16.82 -3.31 6.21
C VAL A 199 -15.34 -3.30 5.81
N ASP A 200 -15.09 -3.48 4.52
CA ASP A 200 -13.73 -3.52 3.98
C ASP A 200 -13.21 -2.11 3.75
N ILE A 201 -12.31 -1.67 4.62
CA ILE A 201 -11.63 -0.36 4.55
C ILE A 201 -10.24 -0.44 3.92
N ARG A 202 -9.87 -1.55 3.32
CA ARG A 202 -8.57 -1.67 2.65
C ARG A 202 -8.46 -0.63 1.54
N ASP A 203 -7.34 0.10 1.52
CA ASP A 203 -7.08 1.21 0.60
C ASP A 203 -7.93 2.47 0.83
N ASN A 204 -8.64 2.54 1.92
CA ASN A 204 -9.33 3.76 2.32
C ASN A 204 -8.30 4.79 2.80
N GLY A 205 -8.19 5.90 2.11
CA GLY A 205 -7.26 7.00 2.43
C GLY A 205 -7.78 7.97 3.50
N GLY A 206 -8.95 7.70 4.07
CA GLY A 206 -9.62 8.61 5.00
C GLY A 206 -10.56 9.60 4.29
N GLY A 207 -10.91 10.68 4.97
CA GLY A 207 -11.84 11.72 4.50
C GLY A 207 -12.85 12.15 5.57
N SER A 208 -14.13 12.25 5.22
CA SER A 208 -15.21 12.63 6.11
C SER A 208 -15.48 11.58 7.20
N ARG A 209 -15.93 12.02 8.37
CA ARG A 209 -16.39 11.13 9.44
C ARG A 209 -17.85 10.64 9.23
N LEU A 210 -18.58 11.20 8.28
CA LEU A 210 -20.01 10.90 8.08
C LEU A 210 -20.29 9.39 7.88
N PRO A 211 -19.52 8.62 7.07
CA PRO A 211 -19.75 7.18 6.98
C PRO A 211 -19.64 6.44 8.31
N LEU A 212 -18.71 6.85 9.19
CA LEU A 212 -18.60 6.26 10.53
C LEU A 212 -19.82 6.62 11.40
N LEU A 213 -20.24 7.88 11.37
CA LEU A 213 -21.42 8.32 12.11
C LEU A 213 -22.71 7.63 11.63
N THR A 214 -22.76 7.22 10.36
CA THR A 214 -23.87 6.44 9.80
C THR A 214 -23.82 4.99 10.28
N LEU A 215 -22.63 4.38 10.40
CA LEU A 215 -22.45 2.99 10.79
C LEU A 215 -22.55 2.74 12.31
N LEU A 216 -21.95 3.62 13.11
CA LEU A 216 -21.80 3.41 14.56
C LEU A 216 -23.12 3.11 15.29
N PRO A 217 -24.26 3.79 15.01
CA PRO A 217 -25.52 3.49 15.67
C PRO A 217 -26.07 2.08 15.44
N HIS A 218 -25.54 1.36 14.43
CA HIS A 218 -25.97 0.01 14.07
C HIS A 218 -25.06 -1.09 14.61
N VAL A 219 -23.83 -0.73 15.04
CA VAL A 219 -22.84 -1.68 15.56
C VAL A 219 -22.56 -1.51 17.04
N LEU A 220 -22.87 -0.34 17.60
CA LEU A 220 -22.80 -0.08 19.02
C LEU A 220 -24.15 -0.42 19.69
N GLY A 221 -24.12 -1.15 20.77
CA GLY A 221 -25.31 -1.38 21.60
C GLY A 221 -25.81 -0.07 22.23
N ALA A 222 -27.12 0.00 22.48
CA ALA A 222 -27.73 1.17 23.13
C ALA A 222 -27.20 1.47 24.54
N ASP A 223 -26.59 0.46 25.17
CA ASP A 223 -26.08 0.51 26.54
C ASP A 223 -24.54 0.65 26.60
N GLU A 224 -23.87 0.86 25.46
CA GLU A 224 -22.42 1.07 25.46
C GLU A 224 -22.09 2.54 25.76
N ASP A 225 -21.20 2.74 26.72
CA ASP A 225 -20.68 4.06 27.04
C ASP A 225 -19.98 4.69 25.81
N PRO A 226 -20.21 5.98 25.55
CA PRO A 226 -19.58 6.65 24.42
C PRO A 226 -18.06 6.61 24.55
N ILE A 227 -17.37 6.14 23.50
CA ILE A 227 -15.93 6.20 23.42
C ILE A 227 -15.52 7.67 23.30
N VAL A 228 -14.97 8.22 24.36
CA VAL A 228 -14.38 9.57 24.36
C VAL A 228 -12.95 9.45 23.82
N VAL A 229 -12.74 9.96 22.61
CA VAL A 229 -11.41 10.11 22.03
C VAL A 229 -10.92 11.51 22.35
N ASN A 230 -9.91 11.61 23.23
CA ASN A 230 -9.18 12.84 23.53
C ASN A 230 -8.11 13.13 22.50
#